data_d9be2353126e5b84a2f2a01ae53705b6
#
_entry.id   d9be2353126e5b84a2f2a01ae53705b6
#
_cell.length_a   1.000
_cell.length_b   1.000
_cell.length_c   1.000
_cell.angle_alpha   90.00
_cell.angle_beta   90.00
_cell.angle_gamma   90.00
#
_symmetry.space_group_name_H-M   'P 1'
#
loop_
_entity.id
_entity.type
_entity.pdbx_description
1 polymer ?
#
loop_
_entity_poly.entity_id
_entity_poly.type
_entity_poly.pdbx_seq_one_letter_code
_entity_poly.pdbx_strand_id
1 'polypeptide(L)'
;MKEKRLLIKNKLGLHARAAAKIVTLTNKFTSNIEIKKGDKVADAKSIMKILMLAVSKGSEILITANGKDEVSAIHDLEKLIERNFDENE
;
A
#
# COMPACT_ATOMS: atom_id res chain seq x y z
N MET A 1 16.17 0.53 5.43
CA MET A 1 14.89 0.77 4.74
C MET A 1 14.72 -0.20 3.58
N LYS A 2 13.52 -0.72 3.42
CA LYS A 2 13.16 -1.59 2.29
C LYS A 2 12.13 -0.90 1.43
N GLU A 3 12.15 -1.17 0.12
CA GLU A 3 11.17 -0.62 -0.79
C GLU A 3 10.88 -1.58 -1.95
N LYS A 4 9.72 -1.38 -2.58
CA LYS A 4 9.28 -2.21 -3.69
C LYS A 4 8.36 -1.40 -4.60
N ARG A 5 8.60 -1.48 -5.91
CA ARG A 5 7.69 -0.90 -6.90
C ARG A 5 6.65 -1.94 -7.27
N LEU A 6 5.40 -1.51 -7.32
CA LEU A 6 4.27 -2.41 -7.61
C LEU A 6 3.29 -1.72 -8.56
N LEU A 7 2.65 -2.54 -9.40
CA LEU A 7 1.60 -2.09 -10.29
C LEU A 7 0.25 -2.38 -9.65
N ILE A 8 -0.62 -1.39 -9.61
CA ILE A 8 -1.99 -1.57 -9.11
C ILE A 8 -2.83 -2.13 -10.24
N LYS A 9 -3.30 -3.36 -10.06
CA LYS A 9 -4.02 -4.10 -11.10
C LYS A 9 -5.51 -4.26 -10.84
N ASN A 10 -5.95 -4.05 -9.60
CA ASN A 10 -7.36 -4.22 -9.27
C ASN A 10 -8.20 -3.12 -9.89
N LYS A 11 -9.43 -3.45 -10.24
CA LYS A 11 -10.30 -2.62 -11.05
C LYS A 11 -10.50 -1.21 -10.49
N LEU A 12 -10.72 -1.12 -9.18
CA LEU A 12 -11.05 0.14 -8.52
C LEU A 12 -9.85 0.89 -7.94
N GLY A 13 -8.63 0.33 -8.09
CA GLY A 13 -7.44 0.97 -7.53
C GLY A 13 -7.46 1.00 -6.01
N LEU A 14 -6.84 2.05 -5.44
CA LEU A 14 -6.78 2.20 -3.98
C LEU A 14 -8.02 2.95 -3.46
N HIS A 15 -9.18 2.33 -3.64
CA HIS A 15 -10.46 2.85 -3.14
C HIS A 15 -10.59 2.59 -1.64
N ALA A 16 -11.70 3.03 -1.02
CA ALA A 16 -11.85 3.00 0.43
C ALA A 16 -11.66 1.60 1.03
N ARG A 17 -12.23 0.56 0.40
CA ARG A 17 -12.08 -0.81 0.90
C ARG A 17 -10.64 -1.29 0.84
N ALA A 18 -9.96 -1.03 -0.28
CA ALA A 18 -8.56 -1.40 -0.43
C ALA A 18 -7.69 -0.65 0.57
N ALA A 19 -7.93 0.64 0.75
CA ALA A 19 -7.20 1.45 1.72
C ALA A 19 -7.40 0.91 3.14
N ALA A 20 -8.62 0.51 3.49
CA ALA A 20 -8.91 -0.06 4.80
C ALA A 20 -8.12 -1.37 5.02
N LYS A 21 -8.05 -2.21 3.99
CA LYS A 21 -7.27 -3.46 4.08
C LYS A 21 -5.78 -3.19 4.26
N ILE A 22 -5.26 -2.19 3.55
CA ILE A 22 -3.86 -1.78 3.71
C ILE A 22 -3.60 -1.34 5.15
N VAL A 23 -4.46 -0.49 5.70
CA VAL A 23 -4.27 0.06 7.05
C VAL A 23 -4.40 -1.05 8.11
N THR A 24 -5.34 -1.97 7.94
CA THR A 24 -5.47 -3.11 8.85
C THR A 24 -4.17 -3.92 8.88
N LEU A 25 -3.55 -4.10 7.71
CA LEU A 25 -2.29 -4.83 7.61
C LEU A 25 -1.13 -4.03 8.20
N THR A 26 -0.98 -2.77 7.79
CA THR A 26 0.18 -1.96 8.18
C THR A 26 0.22 -1.66 9.66
N ASN A 27 -0.95 -1.60 10.31
CA ASN A 27 -1.02 -1.36 11.76
C ASN A 27 -0.44 -2.51 12.58
N LYS A 28 -0.20 -3.67 11.97
CA LYS A 28 0.43 -4.80 12.65
C LYS A 28 1.95 -4.63 12.79
N PHE A 29 2.51 -3.67 12.08
CA PHE A 29 3.97 -3.46 12.03
C PHE A 29 4.36 -2.18 12.74
N THR A 30 5.55 -2.20 13.34
CA THR A 30 6.08 -1.01 14.02
C THR A 30 6.82 -0.09 13.04
N SER A 31 7.22 -0.61 11.89
CA SER A 31 7.91 0.18 10.87
C SER A 31 7.07 1.35 10.38
N ASN A 32 7.72 2.41 9.97
CA ASN A 32 7.09 3.49 9.22
C ASN A 32 6.90 2.98 7.80
N ILE A 33 5.66 3.01 7.30
CA ILE A 33 5.33 2.48 5.98
C ILE A 33 4.68 3.59 5.17
N GLU A 34 5.18 3.81 3.96
CA GLU A 34 4.67 4.84 3.07
C GLU A 34 4.36 4.28 1.70
N ILE A 35 3.39 4.91 1.03
CA ILE A 35 3.05 4.62 -0.36
C ILE A 35 3.30 5.90 -1.13
N LYS A 36 4.08 5.80 -2.22
CA LYS A 36 4.42 6.94 -3.05
C LYS A 36 3.86 6.75 -4.45
N LYS A 37 3.30 7.82 -4.99
CA LYS A 37 2.86 7.88 -6.38
C LYS A 37 3.35 9.20 -6.97
N GLY A 38 4.32 9.14 -7.88
CA GLY A 38 4.96 10.35 -8.39
C GLY A 38 5.56 11.14 -7.24
N ASP A 39 5.17 12.41 -7.13
CA ASP A 39 5.66 13.30 -6.07
C ASP A 39 4.89 13.17 -4.76
N LYS A 40 3.79 12.42 -4.77
CA LYS A 40 2.91 12.31 -3.60
C LYS A 40 3.33 11.18 -2.70
N VAL A 41 3.26 11.42 -1.40
CA VAL A 41 3.63 10.43 -0.39
C VAL A 41 2.48 10.33 0.61
N ALA A 42 2.09 9.12 0.96
CA ALA A 42 1.05 8.88 1.95
C ALA A 42 1.55 7.94 3.03
N ASP A 43 1.19 8.24 4.28
CA ASP A 43 1.37 7.31 5.39
C ASP A 43 0.45 6.12 5.16
N ALA A 44 1.03 4.93 5.01
CA ALA A 44 0.27 3.72 4.73
C ALA A 44 -0.55 3.23 5.92
N LYS A 45 -0.48 3.93 7.05
CA LYS A 45 -1.30 3.65 8.25
C LYS A 45 -2.49 4.60 8.35
N SER A 46 -2.73 5.42 7.31
CA SER A 46 -3.82 6.38 7.28
C SER A 46 -4.69 6.17 6.05
N ILE A 47 -5.95 5.78 6.25
CA ILE A 47 -6.90 5.58 5.15
C ILE A 47 -7.05 6.86 4.34
N MET A 48 -7.22 8.00 5.02
CA MET A 48 -7.42 9.28 4.34
C MET A 48 -6.23 9.65 3.46
N LYS A 49 -5.02 9.47 3.98
CA LYS A 49 -3.82 9.79 3.20
C LYS A 49 -3.70 8.91 1.96
N ILE A 50 -4.01 7.62 2.10
CA ILE A 50 -3.98 6.70 0.96
C ILE A 50 -4.99 7.14 -0.11
N LEU A 51 -6.21 7.47 0.31
CA LEU A 51 -7.24 7.93 -0.63
C LEU A 51 -6.82 9.20 -1.36
N MET A 52 -6.12 10.08 -0.69
CA MET A 52 -5.67 11.35 -1.29
C MET A 52 -4.63 11.15 -2.40
N LEU A 53 -4.00 9.97 -2.47
CA LEU A 53 -3.08 9.67 -3.58
C LEU A 53 -3.82 9.50 -4.90
N ALA A 54 -5.11 9.19 -4.86
CA ALA A 54 -5.94 8.99 -6.05
C ALA A 54 -5.31 7.95 -7.01
N VAL A 55 -4.91 6.81 -6.46
CA VAL A 55 -4.29 5.74 -7.25
C VAL A 55 -5.36 4.90 -7.94
N SER A 56 -5.28 4.81 -9.26
CA SER A 56 -6.24 4.04 -10.05
C SER A 56 -5.55 2.81 -10.67
N LYS A 57 -6.36 1.94 -11.28
CA LYS A 57 -5.86 0.78 -12.00
C LYS A 57 -4.82 1.21 -13.03
N GLY A 58 -3.70 0.47 -13.09
CA GLY A 58 -2.62 0.76 -14.01
C GLY A 58 -1.55 1.70 -13.47
N SER A 59 -1.77 2.27 -12.29
CA SER A 59 -0.76 3.14 -11.67
C SER A 59 0.35 2.31 -11.05
N GLU A 60 1.57 2.81 -11.16
CA GLU A 60 2.72 2.24 -10.45
C GLU A 60 2.93 3.00 -9.16
N ILE A 61 3.15 2.27 -8.07
CA ILE A 61 3.42 2.87 -6.77
C ILE A 61 4.74 2.32 -6.23
N LEU A 62 5.33 3.07 -5.30
CA LEU A 62 6.50 2.63 -4.57
C LEU A 62 6.10 2.51 -3.11
N ILE A 63 6.21 1.31 -2.54
CA ILE A 63 5.98 1.13 -1.12
C ILE A 63 7.33 1.10 -0.41
N THR A 64 7.42 1.75 0.75
CA THR A 64 8.63 1.80 1.54
C THR A 64 8.32 1.45 2.98
N ALA A 65 9.26 0.82 3.65
CA ALA A 65 9.13 0.51 5.08
C ALA A 65 10.48 0.72 5.76
N ASN A 66 10.45 1.31 6.94
CA ASN A 66 11.66 1.62 7.70
C ASN A 66 11.41 1.29 9.17
N GLY A 67 12.11 0.28 9.67
CA GLY A 67 11.98 -0.17 11.06
C GLY A 67 12.41 -1.61 11.23
N LYS A 68 12.22 -2.14 12.43
CA LYS A 68 12.67 -3.49 12.78
C LYS A 68 12.04 -4.56 11.91
N ASP A 69 10.75 -4.43 11.60
CA ASP A 69 9.99 -5.41 10.86
C ASP A 69 9.75 -5.01 9.40
N GLU A 70 10.64 -4.18 8.86
CA GLU A 70 10.48 -3.64 7.51
C GLU A 70 10.40 -4.71 6.43
N VAL A 71 11.17 -5.80 6.57
CA VAL A 71 11.16 -6.87 5.57
C VAL A 71 9.80 -7.57 5.53
N SER A 72 9.27 -7.92 6.70
CA SER A 72 7.96 -8.55 6.80
C SER A 72 6.86 -7.61 6.33
N ALA A 73 6.97 -6.33 6.67
CA ALA A 73 5.98 -5.33 6.27
C ALA A 73 5.87 -5.22 4.75
N ILE A 74 7.01 -5.11 4.07
CA ILE A 74 7.03 -5.03 2.60
C ILE A 74 6.49 -6.32 2.00
N HIS A 75 6.92 -7.47 2.52
CA HIS A 75 6.48 -8.77 2.00
C HIS A 75 4.96 -8.91 2.10
N ASP A 76 4.40 -8.65 3.26
CA ASP A 76 2.96 -8.82 3.48
C ASP A 76 2.13 -7.82 2.68
N LEU A 77 2.60 -6.58 2.58
CA LEU A 77 1.91 -5.56 1.80
C LEU A 77 1.95 -5.89 0.30
N GLU A 78 3.10 -6.36 -0.17
CA GLU A 78 3.23 -6.80 -1.56
C GLU A 78 2.24 -7.92 -1.87
N LYS A 79 2.13 -8.90 -0.98
CA LYS A 79 1.19 -10.03 -1.17
C LYS A 79 -0.25 -9.56 -1.23
N LEU A 80 -0.63 -8.63 -0.35
CA LEU A 80 -1.99 -8.10 -0.35
C LEU A 80 -2.31 -7.41 -1.68
N ILE A 81 -1.38 -6.60 -2.18
CA ILE A 81 -1.55 -5.87 -3.44
C ILE A 81 -1.60 -6.85 -4.61
N GLU A 82 -0.73 -7.86 -4.63
CA GLU A 82 -0.70 -8.87 -5.69
C GLU A 82 -1.98 -9.69 -5.77
N ARG A 83 -2.65 -9.88 -4.63
CA ARG A 83 -3.93 -10.58 -4.58
C ARG A 83 -5.10 -9.67 -4.96
N ASN A 84 -4.83 -8.45 -5.42
CA ASN A 84 -5.85 -7.45 -5.74
C ASN A 84 -6.77 -7.20 -4.54
N PHE A 85 -6.19 -7.19 -3.32
CA PHE A 85 -6.91 -6.97 -2.06
C PHE A 85 -8.03 -7.98 -1.85
N ASP A 86 -7.86 -9.20 -2.42
CA ASP A 86 -8.85 -10.27 -2.36
C ASP A 86 -10.21 -9.89 -2.99
N GLU A 87 -10.17 -8.95 -3.94
CA GLU A 87 -11.38 -8.53 -4.66
C GLU A 87 -11.70 -9.49 -5.80
N ASN A 88 -12.98 -9.76 -5.98
CA ASN A 88 -13.50 -10.54 -7.11
C ASN A 88 -13.82 -9.59 -8.24
N GLU A 89 -12.99 -9.57 -9.25
CA GLU A 89 -13.17 -8.70 -10.41
C GLU A 89 -13.34 -9.51 -11.68
#